data_d72a99d4e8d11935d44dd5b67377941d
#
_entry.id   d72a99d4e8d11935d44dd5b67377941d
#
_cell.length_a   1.000
_cell.length_b   1.000
_cell.length_c   1.000
_cell.angle_alpha   90.00
_cell.angle_beta   90.00
_cell.angle_gamma   90.00
#
_symmetry.space_group_name_H-M   'P 1'
#
loop_
_entity.id
_entity.type
_entity.pdbx_description
1 polymer ?
#
loop_
_entity_poly.entity_id
_entity_poly.type
_entity_poly.pdbx_seq_one_letter_code
_entity_poly.pdbx_strand_id
1 'polypeptide(L)'
;MTIAPSIDVHSHFYPRAFLDLIEKQGNRYSVRCSFEDPAGPVIEMNGHRLLPLDERYFDLEARLRSMDDQGVDMHALSLTIPMVYWAPRDLSRQLSEVFNDACMEAHEQYPDRFVGLAMLPMQEPSLAIAELGRVENHPAIRGVYMATRIGERELSDPEFFDVYERIEDLGLTIFLHPVTVVDPDRLKRFYLTNFIGNPTESAIAASHLIFGEVLDRFPKLSICLPHAGGSFPFLIGRISHGWSVRQECQHLERSPSDYLRRFHFDTITHSPSALEYLLQLVGADRVVMGSDFCFDMSYEQPVKIVIEHPSLDDEKRALILGENARRLLQLDKR
;
A
#
# COMPACT_ATOMS: atom_id res chain seq x y z
N MET A 1 3.84 -31.38 2.55
CA MET A 1 3.98 -30.14 3.34
C MET A 1 2.74 -29.32 3.05
N THR A 2 2.02 -28.89 4.05
CA THR A 2 0.95 -27.89 3.89
C THR A 2 1.63 -26.59 3.50
N ILE A 3 1.39 -26.12 2.28
CA ILE A 3 1.84 -24.80 1.82
C ILE A 3 1.17 -23.78 2.75
N ALA A 4 1.92 -22.81 3.27
CA ALA A 4 1.36 -21.72 4.04
C ALA A 4 0.27 -21.02 3.21
N PRO A 5 -0.82 -20.51 3.83
CA PRO A 5 -1.85 -19.79 3.09
C PRO A 5 -1.24 -18.63 2.30
N SER A 6 -1.63 -18.47 1.04
CA SER A 6 -1.21 -17.39 0.18
C SER A 6 -1.95 -16.10 0.56
N ILE A 7 -1.21 -15.02 0.84
CA ILE A 7 -1.76 -13.76 1.31
C ILE A 7 -1.32 -12.63 0.39
N ASP A 8 -2.27 -11.99 -0.25
CA ASP A 8 -2.06 -10.82 -1.07
C ASP A 8 -2.19 -9.55 -0.22
N VAL A 9 -1.09 -8.83 -0.02
CA VAL A 9 -1.06 -7.61 0.79
C VAL A 9 -1.33 -6.33 -0.01
N HIS A 10 -1.50 -6.45 -1.34
CA HIS A 10 -1.69 -5.32 -2.22
C HIS A 10 -2.92 -5.54 -3.12
N SER A 11 -4.10 -5.41 -2.52
CA SER A 11 -5.37 -5.64 -3.21
C SER A 11 -6.39 -4.54 -2.87
N HIS A 12 -6.92 -3.89 -3.91
CA HIS A 12 -7.75 -2.70 -3.76
C HIS A 12 -9.23 -3.02 -3.64
N PHE A 13 -9.91 -2.24 -2.80
CA PHE A 13 -11.31 -2.38 -2.48
C PHE A 13 -11.99 -1.01 -2.42
N TYR A 14 -13.15 -0.87 -3.05
CA TYR A 14 -13.99 0.33 -3.00
C TYR A 14 -15.38 -0.02 -2.49
N PRO A 15 -15.64 0.13 -1.19
CA PRO A 15 -16.98 -0.10 -0.67
C PRO A 15 -18.01 0.79 -1.38
N ARG A 16 -19.19 0.24 -1.67
CA ARG A 16 -20.26 0.99 -2.32
C ARG A 16 -20.57 2.30 -1.58
N ALA A 17 -20.64 2.25 -0.25
CA ALA A 17 -20.91 3.42 0.58
C ALA A 17 -19.82 4.51 0.45
N PHE A 18 -18.55 4.13 0.22
CA PHE A 18 -17.46 5.07 -0.07
C PHE A 18 -17.68 5.78 -1.41
N LEU A 19 -18.04 5.04 -2.46
CA LEU A 19 -18.34 5.59 -3.78
C LEU A 19 -19.56 6.53 -3.74
N ASP A 20 -20.62 6.14 -3.03
CA ASP A 20 -21.82 6.96 -2.85
C ASP A 20 -21.51 8.28 -2.11
N LEU A 21 -20.58 8.26 -1.16
CA LEU A 21 -20.15 9.45 -0.43
C LEU A 21 -19.36 10.40 -1.34
N ILE A 22 -18.51 9.87 -2.22
CA ILE A 22 -17.82 10.68 -3.24
C ILE A 22 -18.84 11.28 -4.23
N GLU A 23 -19.80 10.49 -4.73
CA GLU A 23 -20.84 10.98 -5.64
C GLU A 23 -21.59 12.18 -5.04
N LYS A 24 -21.98 12.08 -3.76
CA LYS A 24 -22.74 13.11 -3.07
C LYS A 24 -21.94 14.37 -2.75
N GLN A 25 -20.69 14.25 -2.37
CA GLN A 25 -19.93 15.36 -1.77
C GLN A 25 -18.62 15.70 -2.49
N GLY A 26 -18.03 14.78 -3.23
CA GLY A 26 -16.69 14.92 -3.78
C GLY A 26 -16.53 15.99 -4.86
N ASN A 27 -17.59 16.26 -5.65
CA ASN A 27 -17.55 17.21 -6.76
C ASN A 27 -17.09 18.63 -6.35
N ARG A 28 -17.36 19.04 -5.12
CA ARG A 28 -16.90 20.33 -4.57
C ARG A 28 -15.39 20.43 -4.41
N TYR A 29 -14.70 19.30 -4.46
CA TYR A 29 -13.27 19.14 -4.21
C TYR A 29 -12.55 18.50 -5.39
N SER A 30 -13.10 18.63 -6.61
CA SER A 30 -12.55 18.08 -7.85
C SER A 30 -12.38 16.55 -7.87
N VAL A 31 -13.16 15.85 -7.04
CA VAL A 31 -13.26 14.38 -7.07
C VAL A 31 -14.71 14.01 -7.32
N ARG A 32 -14.96 13.13 -8.31
CA ARG A 32 -16.31 12.71 -8.70
C ARG A 32 -16.38 11.20 -8.75
N CYS A 33 -17.54 10.66 -8.45
CA CYS A 33 -17.91 9.30 -8.78
C CYS A 33 -19.21 9.35 -9.63
N SER A 34 -19.26 8.55 -10.67
CA SER A 34 -20.45 8.40 -11.51
C SER A 34 -20.76 6.92 -11.70
N PHE A 35 -22.04 6.57 -11.67
CA PHE A 35 -22.55 5.22 -11.92
C PHE A 35 -23.24 5.10 -13.29
N GLU A 36 -23.01 6.05 -14.19
CA GLU A 36 -23.68 6.09 -15.49
C GLU A 36 -23.00 5.20 -16.55
N ASP A 37 -21.73 4.83 -16.34
CA ASP A 37 -21.01 3.97 -17.26
C ASP A 37 -21.47 2.51 -17.11
N PRO A 38 -21.91 1.85 -18.19
CA PRO A 38 -22.41 0.47 -18.10
C PRO A 38 -21.33 -0.56 -17.70
N ALA A 39 -20.05 -0.20 -17.83
CA ALA A 39 -18.92 -1.05 -17.43
C ALA A 39 -18.61 -0.96 -15.92
N GLY A 40 -19.23 -0.03 -15.19
CA GLY A 40 -19.08 0.13 -13.76
C GLY A 40 -18.88 1.58 -13.29
N PRO A 41 -18.78 1.80 -11.98
CA PRO A 41 -18.53 3.13 -11.42
C PRO A 41 -17.23 3.73 -11.94
N VAL A 42 -17.23 5.03 -12.19
CA VAL A 42 -16.06 5.77 -12.67
C VAL A 42 -15.69 6.84 -11.67
N ILE A 43 -14.44 6.84 -11.22
CA ILE A 43 -13.87 7.90 -10.39
C ILE A 43 -13.09 8.87 -11.28
N GLU A 44 -13.29 10.16 -11.08
CA GLU A 44 -12.52 11.24 -11.68
C GLU A 44 -11.90 12.09 -10.59
N MET A 45 -10.61 12.38 -10.69
CA MET A 45 -9.87 13.25 -9.77
C MET A 45 -9.06 14.27 -10.56
N ASN A 46 -9.27 15.56 -10.30
CA ASN A 46 -8.55 16.66 -10.97
C ASN A 46 -8.61 16.58 -12.50
N GLY A 47 -9.75 16.15 -13.07
CA GLY A 47 -9.92 15.95 -14.51
C GLY A 47 -9.31 14.67 -15.09
N HIS A 48 -8.66 13.85 -14.26
CA HIS A 48 -8.17 12.54 -14.65
C HIS A 48 -9.21 11.46 -14.32
N ARG A 49 -9.70 10.79 -15.34
CA ARG A 49 -10.67 9.71 -15.23
C ARG A 49 -9.94 8.38 -15.06
N LEU A 50 -10.31 7.63 -14.03
CA LEU A 50 -9.92 6.23 -13.91
C LEU A 50 -10.76 5.36 -14.86
N LEU A 51 -10.28 4.17 -15.18
CA LEU A 51 -11.08 3.16 -15.88
C LEU A 51 -12.33 2.82 -15.04
N PRO A 52 -13.43 2.39 -15.68
CA PRO A 52 -14.58 1.90 -14.93
C PRO A 52 -14.16 0.80 -13.95
N LEU A 53 -14.66 0.89 -12.73
CA LEU A 53 -14.38 -0.08 -11.70
C LEU A 53 -15.16 -1.37 -12.00
N ASP A 54 -14.44 -2.44 -12.21
CA ASP A 54 -14.97 -3.79 -12.34
C ASP A 54 -15.70 -4.22 -11.04
N GLU A 55 -16.63 -5.16 -11.12
CA GLU A 55 -17.41 -5.61 -9.96
C GLU A 55 -16.53 -6.14 -8.83
N ARG A 56 -15.36 -6.72 -9.14
CA ARG A 56 -14.40 -7.25 -8.15
C ARG A 56 -13.84 -6.19 -7.20
N TYR A 57 -13.94 -4.90 -7.54
CA TYR A 57 -13.56 -3.81 -6.62
C TYR A 57 -14.52 -3.64 -5.45
N PHE A 58 -15.82 -3.97 -5.61
CA PHE A 58 -16.85 -3.67 -4.61
C PHE A 58 -17.79 -4.84 -4.27
N ASP A 59 -17.77 -5.93 -5.03
CA ASP A 59 -18.54 -7.14 -4.77
C ASP A 59 -17.64 -8.23 -4.21
N LEU A 60 -17.88 -8.64 -2.96
CA LEU A 60 -17.05 -9.61 -2.26
C LEU A 60 -17.17 -11.01 -2.87
N GLU A 61 -18.34 -11.40 -3.40
CA GLU A 61 -18.53 -12.71 -4.05
C GLU A 61 -17.78 -12.80 -5.37
N ALA A 62 -17.81 -11.72 -6.19
CA ALA A 62 -17.03 -11.64 -7.41
C ALA A 62 -15.51 -11.70 -7.10
N ARG A 63 -15.09 -11.03 -6.02
CA ARG A 63 -13.71 -11.06 -5.53
C ARG A 63 -13.30 -12.46 -5.08
N LEU A 64 -14.12 -13.15 -4.30
CA LEU A 64 -13.84 -14.51 -3.83
C LEU A 64 -13.65 -15.48 -4.99
N ARG A 65 -14.51 -15.43 -6.01
CA ARG A 65 -14.32 -16.25 -7.23
C ARG A 65 -12.97 -15.97 -7.90
N SER A 66 -12.60 -14.70 -8.02
CA SER A 66 -11.31 -14.33 -8.61
C SER A 66 -10.11 -14.80 -7.76
N MET A 67 -10.21 -14.69 -6.43
CA MET A 67 -9.18 -15.20 -5.51
C MET A 67 -9.00 -16.72 -5.67
N ASP A 68 -10.10 -17.46 -5.75
CA ASP A 68 -10.06 -18.93 -5.94
C ASP A 68 -9.40 -19.29 -7.28
N ASP A 69 -9.70 -18.58 -8.37
CA ASP A 69 -9.08 -18.75 -9.69
C ASP A 69 -7.57 -18.42 -9.68
N GLN A 70 -7.16 -17.47 -8.84
CA GLN A 70 -5.77 -17.05 -8.68
C GLN A 70 -4.98 -17.93 -7.70
N GLY A 71 -5.66 -18.75 -6.91
CA GLY A 71 -5.07 -19.53 -5.82
C GLY A 71 -4.65 -18.66 -4.64
N VAL A 72 -5.36 -17.55 -4.38
CA VAL A 72 -5.10 -16.63 -3.26
C VAL A 72 -6.08 -16.94 -2.12
N ASP A 73 -5.54 -17.26 -0.95
CA ASP A 73 -6.36 -17.60 0.21
C ASP A 73 -6.91 -16.36 0.92
N MET A 74 -6.12 -15.28 1.02
CA MET A 74 -6.50 -14.08 1.76
C MET A 74 -6.08 -12.80 1.03
N HIS A 75 -6.96 -11.79 1.01
CA HIS A 75 -6.65 -10.42 0.61
C HIS A 75 -6.58 -9.49 1.83
N ALA A 76 -5.54 -8.64 1.88
CA ALA A 76 -5.54 -7.46 2.72
C ALA A 76 -6.19 -6.30 1.94
N LEU A 77 -7.43 -5.97 2.31
CA LEU A 77 -8.22 -4.96 1.62
C LEU A 77 -7.66 -3.56 1.87
N SER A 78 -7.40 -2.82 0.81
CA SER A 78 -6.84 -1.47 0.86
C SER A 78 -7.58 -0.50 -0.06
N LEU A 79 -7.60 0.78 0.31
CA LEU A 79 -8.15 1.84 -0.53
C LEU A 79 -7.04 2.44 -1.38
N THR A 80 -7.27 2.58 -2.69
CA THR A 80 -6.35 3.30 -3.58
C THR A 80 -6.90 4.66 -4.03
N ILE A 81 -6.44 5.20 -5.14
CA ILE A 81 -6.88 6.50 -5.68
C ILE A 81 -8.42 6.61 -5.68
N PRO A 82 -9.02 7.66 -5.12
CA PRO A 82 -8.40 8.92 -4.70
C PRO A 82 -7.95 8.96 -3.23
N MET A 83 -8.05 7.87 -2.46
CA MET A 83 -7.90 7.86 -1.00
C MET A 83 -8.78 8.93 -0.34
N VAL A 84 -8.31 9.56 0.77
CA VAL A 84 -9.12 10.52 1.54
C VAL A 84 -8.46 11.90 1.70
N TYR A 85 -7.20 12.06 1.24
CA TYR A 85 -6.37 13.23 1.55
C TYR A 85 -6.75 14.52 0.80
N TRP A 86 -7.58 14.42 -0.23
CA TRP A 86 -8.18 15.53 -0.97
C TRP A 86 -9.36 16.17 -0.24
N ALA A 87 -9.95 15.43 0.69
CA ALA A 87 -11.19 15.82 1.35
C ALA A 87 -10.92 16.72 2.56
N PRO A 88 -11.79 17.71 2.85
CA PRO A 88 -11.69 18.51 4.07
C PRO A 88 -11.96 17.65 5.30
N ARG A 89 -11.61 18.18 6.47
CA ARG A 89 -11.62 17.52 7.77
C ARG A 89 -12.80 16.56 8.01
N ASP A 90 -14.04 17.05 7.91
CA ASP A 90 -15.21 16.23 8.23
C ASP A 90 -15.49 15.15 7.18
N LEU A 91 -15.24 15.45 5.92
CA LEU A 91 -15.43 14.49 4.84
C LEU A 91 -14.35 13.42 4.85
N SER A 92 -13.10 13.77 5.09
CA SER A 92 -12.00 12.79 5.18
C SER A 92 -12.22 11.81 6.34
N ARG A 93 -12.71 12.30 7.48
CA ARG A 93 -13.11 11.44 8.60
C ARG A 93 -14.21 10.46 8.18
N GLN A 94 -15.30 10.94 7.58
CA GLN A 94 -16.42 10.10 7.12
C GLN A 94 -15.96 9.06 6.08
N LEU A 95 -15.13 9.46 5.12
CA LEU A 95 -14.59 8.54 4.10
C LEU A 95 -13.72 7.45 4.72
N SER A 96 -12.88 7.79 5.71
CA SER A 96 -12.06 6.82 6.43
C SER A 96 -12.92 5.85 7.25
N GLU A 97 -13.87 6.36 8.02
CA GLU A 97 -14.81 5.56 8.81
C GLU A 97 -15.57 4.56 7.92
N VAL A 98 -16.18 5.03 6.84
CA VAL A 98 -16.96 4.19 5.91
C VAL A 98 -16.10 3.09 5.27
N PHE A 99 -14.86 3.40 4.89
CA PHE A 99 -13.97 2.40 4.34
C PHE A 99 -13.57 1.34 5.38
N ASN A 100 -13.17 1.79 6.58
CA ASN A 100 -12.74 0.89 7.64
C ASN A 100 -13.88 0.01 8.14
N ASP A 101 -15.11 0.55 8.26
CA ASP A 101 -16.30 -0.21 8.61
C ASP A 101 -16.57 -1.31 7.58
N ALA A 102 -16.47 -1.00 6.28
CA ALA A 102 -16.66 -1.99 5.24
C ALA A 102 -15.59 -3.10 5.25
N CYS A 103 -14.34 -2.79 5.64
CA CYS A 103 -13.32 -3.81 5.86
C CYS A 103 -13.67 -4.71 7.05
N MET A 104 -14.19 -4.14 8.13
CA MET A 104 -14.63 -4.90 9.30
C MET A 104 -15.81 -5.82 8.94
N GLU A 105 -16.80 -5.32 8.21
CA GLU A 105 -17.93 -6.10 7.70
C GLU A 105 -17.51 -7.25 6.77
N ALA A 106 -16.55 -6.98 5.86
CA ALA A 106 -16.00 -8.01 4.97
C ALA A 106 -15.31 -9.14 5.75
N HIS A 107 -14.55 -8.79 6.77
CA HIS A 107 -13.92 -9.77 7.66
C HIS A 107 -14.96 -10.58 8.47
N GLU A 108 -15.99 -9.92 9.02
CA GLU A 108 -17.04 -10.61 9.77
C GLU A 108 -17.77 -11.64 8.89
N GLN A 109 -17.98 -11.34 7.61
CA GLN A 109 -18.60 -12.28 6.65
C GLN A 109 -17.63 -13.39 6.23
N TYR A 110 -16.34 -13.10 6.07
CA TYR A 110 -15.34 -14.04 5.54
C TYR A 110 -14.01 -13.89 6.29
N PRO A 111 -13.93 -14.30 7.58
CA PRO A 111 -12.79 -14.03 8.44
C PRO A 111 -11.47 -14.66 7.97
N ASP A 112 -11.54 -15.77 7.24
CA ASP A 112 -10.37 -16.47 6.71
C ASP A 112 -9.95 -15.94 5.31
N ARG A 113 -10.71 -15.02 4.73
CA ARG A 113 -10.48 -14.53 3.36
C ARG A 113 -10.10 -13.06 3.30
N PHE A 114 -10.53 -12.23 4.26
CA PHE A 114 -10.31 -10.78 4.23
C PHE A 114 -9.78 -10.25 5.55
N VAL A 115 -8.80 -9.37 5.46
CA VAL A 115 -8.40 -8.45 6.53
C VAL A 115 -8.35 -7.04 5.94
N GLY A 116 -8.43 -6.01 6.78
CA GLY A 116 -8.40 -4.61 6.35
C GLY A 116 -7.09 -3.92 6.69
N LEU A 117 -6.64 -3.06 5.81
CA LEU A 117 -5.59 -2.07 6.06
C LEU A 117 -6.27 -0.72 6.28
N ALA A 118 -6.28 -0.23 7.52
CA ALA A 118 -7.02 0.96 7.89
C ALA A 118 -6.62 2.18 7.06
N MET A 119 -7.61 2.90 6.54
CA MET A 119 -7.43 4.21 5.93
C MET A 119 -7.58 5.27 7.02
N LEU A 120 -6.55 6.10 7.19
CA LEU A 120 -6.52 7.17 8.19
C LEU A 120 -6.50 8.54 7.52
N PRO A 121 -7.23 9.54 8.01
CA PRO A 121 -7.20 10.91 7.49
C PRO A 121 -5.93 11.65 7.93
N MET A 122 -4.78 11.24 7.38
CA MET A 122 -3.43 11.70 7.77
C MET A 122 -3.20 13.20 7.63
N GLN A 123 -3.95 13.89 6.74
CA GLN A 123 -3.88 15.35 6.63
C GLN A 123 -4.33 16.07 7.91
N GLU A 124 -5.01 15.33 8.81
CA GLU A 124 -5.48 15.77 10.13
C GLU A 124 -5.00 14.77 11.19
N PRO A 125 -3.76 14.83 11.67
CA PRO A 125 -3.16 13.81 12.55
C PRO A 125 -4.00 13.45 13.78
N SER A 126 -4.68 14.43 14.37
CA SER A 126 -5.59 14.18 15.51
C SER A 126 -6.79 13.29 15.16
N LEU A 127 -7.31 13.41 13.93
CA LEU A 127 -8.38 12.53 13.44
C LEU A 127 -7.83 11.15 13.06
N ALA A 128 -6.61 11.09 12.53
CA ALA A 128 -5.96 9.83 12.23
C ALA A 128 -5.76 8.98 13.51
N ILE A 129 -5.30 9.59 14.60
CA ILE A 129 -5.16 8.95 15.91
C ILE A 129 -6.53 8.52 16.47
N ALA A 130 -7.54 9.37 16.36
CA ALA A 130 -8.90 9.05 16.84
C ALA A 130 -9.49 7.86 16.07
N GLU A 131 -9.35 7.84 14.74
CA GLU A 131 -9.83 6.75 13.89
C GLU A 131 -9.07 5.44 14.18
N LEU A 132 -7.74 5.52 14.31
CA LEU A 132 -6.94 4.37 14.70
C LEU A 132 -7.39 3.79 16.05
N GLY A 133 -7.65 4.65 17.04
CA GLY A 133 -8.19 4.23 18.35
C GLY A 133 -9.60 3.60 18.25
N ARG A 134 -10.41 3.98 17.26
CA ARG A 134 -11.72 3.39 17.03
C ARG A 134 -11.63 1.95 16.51
N VAL A 135 -10.66 1.67 15.64
CA VAL A 135 -10.58 0.41 14.90
C VAL A 135 -9.54 -0.58 15.41
N GLU A 136 -8.57 -0.15 16.22
CA GLU A 136 -7.38 -0.93 16.63
C GLU A 136 -7.67 -2.26 17.33
N ASN A 137 -8.83 -2.37 17.98
CA ASN A 137 -9.23 -3.59 18.70
C ASN A 137 -10.06 -4.55 17.83
N HIS A 138 -10.42 -4.15 16.62
CA HIS A 138 -11.21 -5.01 15.72
C HIS A 138 -10.30 -6.03 15.02
N PRO A 139 -10.65 -7.34 15.00
CA PRO A 139 -9.79 -8.38 14.43
C PRO A 139 -9.55 -8.25 12.93
N ALA A 140 -10.40 -7.51 12.21
CA ALA A 140 -10.22 -7.23 10.80
C ALA A 140 -9.01 -6.33 10.50
N ILE A 141 -8.72 -5.36 11.37
CA ILE A 141 -7.71 -4.32 11.09
C ILE A 141 -6.33 -4.83 11.45
N ARG A 142 -5.47 -4.99 10.44
CA ARG A 142 -4.18 -5.65 10.55
C ARG A 142 -2.99 -4.82 10.05
N GLY A 143 -3.23 -3.60 9.62
CA GLY A 143 -2.23 -2.66 9.14
C GLY A 143 -2.86 -1.31 8.86
N VAL A 144 -2.04 -0.40 8.38
CA VAL A 144 -2.45 0.94 7.93
C VAL A 144 -2.07 1.10 6.47
N TYR A 145 -2.96 1.63 5.66
CA TYR A 145 -2.68 1.96 4.26
C TYR A 145 -2.54 3.47 4.10
N MET A 146 -1.44 3.90 3.50
CA MET A 146 -1.07 5.32 3.48
C MET A 146 -0.49 5.72 2.13
N ALA A 147 -0.77 6.96 1.67
CA ALA A 147 -0.11 7.47 0.47
C ALA A 147 1.38 7.73 0.70
N THR A 148 2.15 7.68 -0.39
CA THR A 148 3.58 8.06 -0.40
C THR A 148 3.82 9.54 -0.07
N ARG A 149 2.77 10.36 -0.17
CA ARG A 149 2.74 11.79 0.17
C ARG A 149 1.35 12.18 0.65
N ILE A 150 1.24 13.02 1.66
CA ILE A 150 -0.03 13.45 2.24
C ILE A 150 -0.31 14.91 1.88
N GLY A 151 -1.10 15.13 0.84
CA GLY A 151 -1.27 16.48 0.29
C GLY A 151 0.07 17.04 -0.19
N GLU A 152 0.52 18.16 0.38
CA GLU A 152 1.82 18.77 0.07
C GLU A 152 2.93 18.37 1.05
N ARG A 153 2.66 17.48 2.01
CA ARG A 153 3.60 17.07 3.06
C ARG A 153 4.23 15.72 2.75
N GLU A 154 5.55 15.67 2.88
CA GLU A 154 6.32 14.43 2.76
C GLU A 154 6.20 13.57 4.04
N LEU A 155 6.47 12.28 3.94
CA LEU A 155 6.33 11.36 5.09
C LEU A 155 7.31 11.63 6.24
N SER A 156 8.30 12.49 6.05
CA SER A 156 9.21 12.97 7.10
C SER A 156 8.67 14.15 7.90
N ASP A 157 7.48 14.67 7.58
CA ASP A 157 6.91 15.82 8.28
C ASP A 157 6.66 15.48 9.74
N PRO A 158 7.18 16.29 10.70
CA PRO A 158 7.00 16.04 12.14
C PRO A 158 5.54 15.99 12.61
N GLU A 159 4.60 16.57 11.89
CA GLU A 159 3.18 16.50 12.23
C GLU A 159 2.65 15.05 12.20
N PHE A 160 3.33 14.12 11.53
CA PHE A 160 2.93 12.72 11.49
C PHE A 160 3.52 11.87 12.62
N PHE A 161 4.45 12.40 13.41
CA PHE A 161 5.21 11.61 14.38
C PHE A 161 4.34 10.96 15.46
N ASP A 162 3.35 11.68 15.99
CA ASP A 162 2.42 11.12 16.98
C ASP A 162 1.58 9.96 16.39
N VAL A 163 1.28 10.02 15.09
CA VAL A 163 0.59 8.92 14.40
C VAL A 163 1.52 7.73 14.21
N TYR A 164 2.78 7.97 13.84
CA TYR A 164 3.79 6.90 13.71
C TYR A 164 4.06 6.22 15.05
N GLU A 165 4.19 6.99 16.15
CA GLU A 165 4.34 6.45 17.49
C GLU A 165 3.16 5.52 17.84
N ARG A 166 1.93 5.97 17.58
CA ARG A 166 0.75 5.15 17.85
C ARG A 166 0.71 3.87 17.01
N ILE A 167 1.06 3.95 15.72
CA ILE A 167 1.13 2.78 14.82
C ILE A 167 2.22 1.81 15.30
N GLU A 168 3.39 2.33 15.71
CA GLU A 168 4.49 1.53 16.26
C GLU A 168 4.08 0.82 17.55
N ASP A 169 3.42 1.51 18.49
CA ASP A 169 2.95 0.95 19.76
C ASP A 169 1.98 -0.20 19.57
N LEU A 170 1.12 -0.12 18.55
CA LEU A 170 0.20 -1.18 18.16
C LEU A 170 0.91 -2.31 17.38
N GLY A 171 2.15 -2.08 16.95
CA GLY A 171 2.92 -2.99 16.11
C GLY A 171 2.31 -3.19 14.71
N LEU A 172 1.48 -2.25 14.25
CA LEU A 172 0.88 -2.33 12.92
C LEU A 172 1.90 -1.96 11.84
N THR A 173 1.76 -2.59 10.68
CA THR A 173 2.59 -2.27 9.50
C THR A 173 1.91 -1.20 8.66
N ILE A 174 2.69 -0.21 8.20
CA ILE A 174 2.26 0.76 7.19
C ILE A 174 2.52 0.16 5.80
N PHE A 175 1.49 0.05 4.98
CA PHE A 175 1.58 -0.27 3.57
C PHE A 175 1.42 1.02 2.78
N LEU A 176 2.43 1.38 2.00
CA LEU A 176 2.41 2.61 1.21
C LEU A 176 1.82 2.38 -0.18
N HIS A 177 1.26 3.45 -0.76
CA HIS A 177 0.82 3.44 -2.15
C HIS A 177 0.90 4.84 -2.77
N PRO A 178 1.41 5.01 -4.00
CA PRO A 178 1.43 6.29 -4.69
C PRO A 178 0.02 6.69 -5.13
N VAL A 179 -0.34 7.96 -4.91
CA VAL A 179 -1.62 8.55 -5.32
C VAL A 179 -1.40 9.73 -6.25
N THR A 180 -0.37 10.52 -5.97
CA THR A 180 0.09 11.62 -6.80
C THR A 180 1.50 11.32 -7.27
N VAL A 181 1.90 11.91 -8.39
CA VAL A 181 3.23 11.69 -8.96
C VAL A 181 3.95 13.01 -9.16
N VAL A 182 5.28 12.98 -9.06
CA VAL A 182 6.13 14.14 -9.35
C VAL A 182 5.99 14.54 -10.81
N ASP A 183 5.89 15.84 -11.08
CA ASP A 183 5.82 16.42 -12.42
C ASP A 183 4.79 15.73 -13.34
N PRO A 184 3.50 15.69 -12.97
CA PRO A 184 2.49 14.94 -13.69
C PRO A 184 2.31 15.44 -15.14
N ASP A 185 2.64 16.70 -15.41
CA ASP A 185 2.52 17.29 -16.75
C ASP A 185 3.43 16.62 -17.78
N ARG A 186 4.63 16.21 -17.41
CA ARG A 186 5.55 15.46 -18.26
C ARG A 186 5.13 14.01 -18.46
N LEU A 187 4.33 13.48 -17.55
CA LEU A 187 3.96 12.07 -17.50
C LEU A 187 2.58 11.77 -18.09
N LYS A 188 1.86 12.77 -18.61
CA LYS A 188 0.48 12.63 -19.14
C LYS A 188 0.30 11.63 -20.26
N ARG A 189 1.34 11.44 -21.10
CA ARG A 189 1.26 10.58 -22.30
C ARG A 189 1.77 9.18 -22.00
N PHE A 190 1.24 8.19 -22.74
CA PHE A 190 1.73 6.81 -22.74
C PHE A 190 1.64 6.12 -21.39
N TYR A 191 0.71 6.53 -20.53
CA TYR A 191 0.53 5.99 -19.18
C TYR A 191 1.78 6.11 -18.29
N LEU A 192 2.66 7.10 -18.55
CA LEU A 192 3.92 7.28 -17.83
C LEU A 192 3.71 7.66 -16.35
N THR A 193 2.54 8.20 -15.99
CA THR A 193 2.17 8.41 -14.57
C THR A 193 2.22 7.10 -13.79
N ASN A 194 1.72 6.01 -14.37
CA ASN A 194 1.81 4.68 -13.75
C ASN A 194 3.21 4.06 -13.91
N PHE A 195 3.74 4.00 -15.16
CA PHE A 195 4.98 3.27 -15.47
C PHE A 195 6.23 3.87 -14.80
N ILE A 196 6.27 5.18 -14.64
CA ILE A 196 7.45 5.91 -14.11
C ILE A 196 7.09 6.68 -12.84
N GLY A 197 5.95 7.36 -12.85
CA GLY A 197 5.54 8.22 -11.75
C GLY A 197 5.40 7.45 -10.44
N ASN A 198 4.56 6.44 -10.41
CA ASN A 198 4.32 5.62 -9.21
C ASN A 198 5.60 4.99 -8.64
N PRO A 199 6.47 4.32 -9.45
CA PRO A 199 7.75 3.82 -8.94
C PRO A 199 8.70 4.89 -8.43
N THR A 200 8.64 6.10 -8.99
CA THR A 200 9.45 7.24 -8.54
C THR A 200 8.97 7.76 -7.19
N GLU A 201 7.66 7.88 -6.98
CA GLU A 201 7.07 8.30 -5.70
C GLU A 201 7.43 7.35 -4.56
N SER A 202 7.45 6.04 -4.81
CA SER A 202 7.90 5.07 -3.80
C SER A 202 9.36 5.32 -3.38
N ALA A 203 10.22 5.67 -4.32
CA ALA A 203 11.63 6.00 -4.02
C ALA A 203 11.77 7.33 -3.26
N ILE A 204 10.98 8.34 -3.60
CA ILE A 204 10.95 9.63 -2.89
C ILE A 204 10.49 9.40 -1.46
N ALA A 205 9.38 8.69 -1.24
CA ALA A 205 8.84 8.40 0.09
C ALA A 205 9.85 7.63 0.96
N ALA A 206 10.46 6.57 0.44
CA ALA A 206 11.49 5.81 1.16
C ALA A 206 12.68 6.70 1.54
N SER A 207 13.11 7.60 0.63
CA SER A 207 14.19 8.54 0.89
C SER A 207 13.84 9.54 2.00
N HIS A 208 12.62 10.09 2.00
CA HIS A 208 12.14 10.95 3.06
C HIS A 208 12.06 10.24 4.41
N LEU A 209 11.63 9.00 4.47
CA LEU A 209 11.60 8.20 5.70
C LEU A 209 12.99 7.95 6.27
N ILE A 210 14.01 7.81 5.40
CA ILE A 210 15.41 7.63 5.81
C ILE A 210 16.02 8.97 6.22
N PHE A 211 16.09 9.93 5.29
CA PHE A 211 16.77 11.21 5.54
C PHE A 211 16.03 12.10 6.56
N GLY A 212 14.74 11.92 6.74
CA GLY A 212 13.97 12.55 7.80
C GLY A 212 14.05 11.84 9.14
N GLU A 213 14.93 10.83 9.30
CA GLU A 213 15.21 10.08 10.53
C GLU A 213 13.97 9.38 11.13
N VAL A 214 12.89 9.19 10.33
CA VAL A 214 11.65 8.53 10.81
C VAL A 214 11.95 7.11 11.29
N LEU A 215 12.77 6.35 10.54
CA LEU A 215 13.13 4.97 10.88
C LEU A 215 14.09 4.86 12.08
N ASP A 216 14.82 5.92 12.42
CA ASP A 216 15.64 5.98 13.62
C ASP A 216 14.82 6.38 14.83
N ARG A 217 13.90 7.32 14.66
CA ARG A 217 12.99 7.77 15.71
C ARG A 217 11.98 6.68 16.11
N PHE A 218 11.51 5.91 15.13
CA PHE A 218 10.54 4.83 15.32
C PHE A 218 11.17 3.49 14.90
N PRO A 219 12.05 2.91 15.75
CA PRO A 219 12.87 1.76 15.38
C PRO A 219 12.09 0.46 15.17
N LYS A 220 10.87 0.35 15.67
CA LYS A 220 9.99 -0.82 15.49
C LYS A 220 8.94 -0.61 14.41
N LEU A 221 8.82 0.60 13.86
CA LEU A 221 7.86 0.89 12.81
C LEU A 221 8.15 0.02 11.58
N SER A 222 7.17 -0.74 11.15
CA SER A 222 7.25 -1.62 9.98
C SER A 222 6.59 -0.94 8.78
N ILE A 223 7.28 -0.94 7.64
CA ILE A 223 6.80 -0.29 6.40
C ILE A 223 6.98 -1.23 5.22
N CYS A 224 5.93 -1.42 4.44
CA CYS A 224 5.92 -2.16 3.18
C CYS A 224 5.82 -1.18 2.00
N LEU A 225 6.78 -1.25 1.10
CA LEU A 225 6.83 -0.45 -0.12
C LEU A 225 6.12 -1.16 -1.27
N PRO A 226 5.27 -0.48 -2.03
CA PRO A 226 4.54 -1.04 -3.16
C PRO A 226 5.42 -1.19 -4.39
N HIS A 227 4.98 -2.00 -5.36
CA HIS A 227 5.63 -2.18 -6.66
C HIS A 227 7.12 -2.51 -6.52
N ALA A 228 7.41 -3.48 -5.62
CA ALA A 228 8.79 -3.90 -5.31
C ALA A 228 9.70 -2.74 -4.82
N GLY A 229 9.10 -1.69 -4.21
CA GLY A 229 9.79 -0.47 -3.81
C GLY A 229 10.05 0.51 -4.96
N GLY A 230 9.46 0.28 -6.12
CA GLY A 230 9.61 1.13 -7.30
C GLY A 230 11.07 1.23 -7.76
N SER A 231 11.57 2.44 -7.95
CA SER A 231 12.96 2.67 -8.32
C SER A 231 13.93 2.69 -7.13
N PHE A 232 13.44 2.65 -5.89
CA PHE A 232 14.28 2.78 -4.69
C PHE A 232 15.37 1.71 -4.58
N PRO A 233 15.09 0.39 -4.74
CA PRO A 233 16.13 -0.64 -4.66
C PRO A 233 17.26 -0.45 -5.67
N PHE A 234 16.93 0.02 -6.88
CA PHE A 234 17.94 0.30 -7.90
C PHE A 234 18.77 1.55 -7.59
N LEU A 235 18.18 2.55 -6.95
CA LEU A 235 18.82 3.82 -6.63
C LEU A 235 19.62 3.81 -5.33
N ILE A 236 19.51 2.78 -4.49
CA ILE A 236 20.08 2.78 -3.14
C ILE A 236 21.60 3.01 -3.13
N GLY A 237 22.33 2.45 -4.09
CA GLY A 237 23.76 2.67 -4.20
C GLY A 237 24.12 4.14 -4.53
N ARG A 238 23.32 4.79 -5.41
CA ARG A 238 23.47 6.21 -5.72
C ARG A 238 23.14 7.10 -4.50
N ILE A 239 22.08 6.76 -3.77
CA ILE A 239 21.63 7.48 -2.57
C ILE A 239 22.71 7.39 -1.48
N SER A 240 23.30 6.21 -1.25
CA SER A 240 24.37 5.99 -0.29
C SER A 240 25.67 6.70 -0.67
N HIS A 241 26.02 6.72 -1.96
CA HIS A 241 27.13 7.52 -2.44
C HIS A 241 26.89 9.02 -2.21
N GLY A 242 25.68 9.50 -2.54
CA GLY A 242 25.27 10.89 -2.26
C GLY A 242 25.45 11.26 -0.79
N TRP A 243 24.96 10.41 0.12
CA TRP A 243 25.13 10.57 1.57
C TRP A 243 26.61 10.74 1.97
N SER A 244 27.52 9.96 1.38
CA SER A 244 28.96 10.01 1.73
C SER A 244 29.67 11.29 1.28
N VAL A 245 29.13 12.01 0.27
CA VAL A 245 29.82 13.16 -0.36
C VAL A 245 29.06 14.48 -0.23
N ARG A 246 27.76 14.44 0.18
CA ARG A 246 26.91 15.63 0.28
C ARG A 246 26.69 16.02 1.72
N GLN A 247 27.05 17.24 2.06
CA GLN A 247 27.02 17.78 3.42
C GLN A 247 25.61 17.80 4.02
N GLU A 248 24.61 18.10 3.19
CA GLU A 248 23.19 18.13 3.56
C GLU A 248 22.61 16.75 3.94
N CYS A 249 23.33 15.67 3.64
CA CYS A 249 22.90 14.29 3.93
C CYS A 249 23.66 13.66 5.11
N GLN A 250 24.74 14.30 5.59
CA GLN A 250 25.66 13.73 6.61
C GLN A 250 25.15 13.81 8.04
N HIS A 251 23.92 14.27 8.28
CA HIS A 251 23.29 14.19 9.59
C HIS A 251 22.91 12.76 9.98
N LEU A 252 22.71 11.85 9.00
CA LEU A 252 22.47 10.44 9.27
C LEU A 252 23.73 9.75 9.78
N GLU A 253 23.61 9.00 10.87
CA GLU A 253 24.72 8.22 11.44
C GLU A 253 25.05 6.97 10.61
N ARG A 254 24.09 6.43 9.88
CA ARG A 254 24.20 5.19 9.09
C ARG A 254 23.99 5.47 7.61
N SER A 255 24.63 4.66 6.77
CA SER A 255 24.42 4.73 5.33
C SER A 255 22.96 4.40 4.97
N PRO A 256 22.36 5.09 3.99
CA PRO A 256 21.03 4.73 3.49
C PRO A 256 20.87 3.24 3.11
N SER A 257 21.94 2.57 2.66
CA SER A 257 21.92 1.13 2.39
C SER A 257 21.62 0.27 3.63
N ASP A 258 21.95 0.75 4.83
CA ASP A 258 21.72 0.01 6.07
C ASP A 258 20.23 -0.01 6.44
N TYR A 259 19.45 0.93 5.87
CA TYR A 259 18.01 0.99 6.08
C TYR A 259 17.21 0.15 5.07
N LEU A 260 17.83 -0.35 4.01
CA LEU A 260 17.11 -1.06 2.96
C LEU A 260 16.29 -2.23 3.52
N ARG A 261 16.87 -3.02 4.42
CA ARG A 261 16.19 -4.15 5.06
C ARG A 261 15.28 -3.76 6.24
N ARG A 262 15.08 -2.46 6.49
CA ARG A 262 14.04 -1.95 7.39
C ARG A 262 12.68 -1.94 6.71
N PHE A 263 12.66 -1.97 5.38
CA PHE A 263 11.45 -2.06 4.58
C PHE A 263 11.12 -3.51 4.23
N HIS A 264 9.85 -3.73 3.93
CA HIS A 264 9.35 -4.87 3.17
C HIS A 264 8.94 -4.41 1.78
N PHE A 265 8.80 -5.33 0.86
CA PHE A 265 8.55 -5.06 -0.56
C PHE A 265 7.53 -6.07 -1.08
N ASP A 266 6.62 -5.65 -1.93
CA ASP A 266 5.76 -6.61 -2.62
C ASP A 266 6.46 -7.25 -3.84
N THR A 267 5.78 -8.21 -4.47
CA THR A 267 6.30 -8.95 -5.63
C THR A 267 6.02 -8.28 -6.97
N ILE A 268 5.43 -7.08 -7.00
CA ILE A 268 4.96 -6.45 -8.25
C ILE A 268 6.13 -5.85 -9.02
N THR A 269 6.82 -6.68 -9.79
CA THR A 269 8.00 -6.31 -10.60
C THR A 269 7.75 -6.39 -12.09
N HIS A 270 6.71 -7.11 -12.55
CA HIS A 270 6.42 -7.47 -13.94
C HIS A 270 7.61 -8.12 -14.69
N SER A 271 8.60 -8.60 -13.94
CA SER A 271 9.81 -9.23 -14.50
C SER A 271 10.45 -10.20 -13.51
N PRO A 272 10.65 -11.48 -13.87
CA PRO A 272 11.37 -12.43 -13.01
C PRO A 272 12.79 -11.96 -12.68
N SER A 273 13.50 -11.32 -13.63
CA SER A 273 14.85 -10.80 -13.38
C SER A 273 14.86 -9.61 -12.41
N ALA A 274 13.81 -8.78 -12.40
CA ALA A 274 13.69 -7.69 -11.45
C ALA A 274 13.37 -8.22 -10.04
N LEU A 275 12.53 -9.25 -9.93
CA LEU A 275 12.28 -9.94 -8.66
C LEU A 275 13.55 -10.61 -8.14
N GLU A 276 14.32 -11.29 -9.00
CA GLU A 276 15.61 -11.87 -8.63
C GLU A 276 16.57 -10.81 -8.08
N TYR A 277 16.68 -9.67 -8.76
CA TYR A 277 17.51 -8.54 -8.27
C TYR A 277 17.06 -8.08 -6.88
N LEU A 278 15.76 -7.90 -6.66
CA LEU A 278 15.23 -7.51 -5.36
C LEU A 278 15.56 -8.55 -4.29
N LEU A 279 15.34 -9.84 -4.58
CA LEU A 279 15.63 -10.95 -3.66
C LEU A 279 17.11 -11.02 -3.26
N GLN A 280 18.02 -10.78 -4.21
CA GLN A 280 19.47 -10.73 -3.93
C GLN A 280 19.82 -9.54 -3.03
N LEU A 281 19.10 -8.43 -3.15
CA LEU A 281 19.38 -7.20 -2.43
C LEU A 281 18.82 -7.24 -1.00
N VAL A 282 17.60 -7.74 -0.80
CA VAL A 282 16.89 -7.63 0.47
C VAL A 282 16.64 -8.99 1.18
N GLY A 283 16.76 -10.10 0.47
CA GLY A 283 16.42 -11.44 0.98
C GLY A 283 14.92 -11.75 0.89
N ALA A 284 14.58 -13.03 0.82
CA ALA A 284 13.19 -13.48 0.71
C ALA A 284 12.33 -13.15 1.95
N ASP A 285 12.95 -13.00 3.11
CA ASP A 285 12.30 -12.61 4.37
C ASP A 285 11.77 -11.16 4.39
N ARG A 286 12.10 -10.37 3.38
CA ARG A 286 11.63 -8.97 3.22
C ARG A 286 10.66 -8.79 2.05
N VAL A 287 10.31 -9.87 1.36
CA VAL A 287 9.39 -9.82 0.22
C VAL A 287 8.08 -10.49 0.58
N VAL A 288 6.97 -9.87 0.23
CA VAL A 288 5.60 -10.36 0.44
C VAL A 288 4.85 -10.40 -0.89
N MET A 289 3.94 -11.34 -1.04
CA MET A 289 3.12 -11.41 -2.25
C MET A 289 2.16 -10.21 -2.32
N GLY A 290 2.11 -9.56 -3.48
CA GLY A 290 1.16 -8.52 -3.85
C GLY A 290 0.81 -8.61 -5.32
N SER A 291 -0.42 -8.23 -5.70
CA SER A 291 -0.90 -8.33 -7.08
C SER A 291 -1.27 -7.00 -7.73
N ASP A 292 -1.59 -5.97 -6.96
CA ASP A 292 -2.24 -4.72 -7.42
C ASP A 292 -3.68 -4.98 -7.92
N PHE A 293 -4.34 -5.98 -7.33
CA PHE A 293 -5.70 -6.41 -7.69
C PHE A 293 -6.70 -5.25 -7.52
N CYS A 294 -7.52 -4.91 -8.46
CA CYS A 294 -7.74 -5.57 -9.75
C CYS A 294 -7.59 -4.55 -10.90
N PHE A 295 -6.50 -3.79 -10.90
CA PHE A 295 -6.16 -2.88 -11.99
C PHE A 295 -5.73 -3.64 -13.25
N ASP A 296 -5.69 -2.93 -14.39
CA ASP A 296 -5.17 -3.44 -15.66
C ASP A 296 -3.66 -3.77 -15.60
N MET A 297 -2.94 -3.15 -14.65
CA MET A 297 -1.53 -3.43 -14.37
C MET A 297 -1.33 -4.51 -13.30
N SER A 298 -2.39 -5.12 -12.81
CA SER A 298 -2.27 -6.18 -11.79
C SER A 298 -1.66 -7.46 -12.33
N TYR A 299 -1.11 -8.27 -11.43
CA TYR A 299 -0.82 -9.66 -11.73
C TYR A 299 -2.09 -10.50 -11.67
N GLU A 300 -2.48 -11.11 -12.81
CA GLU A 300 -3.61 -12.04 -12.86
C GLU A 300 -3.34 -13.37 -12.14
N GLN A 301 -2.07 -13.75 -11.96
CA GLN A 301 -1.65 -14.99 -11.33
C GLN A 301 -0.49 -14.74 -10.35
N PRO A 302 -0.71 -14.04 -9.23
CA PRO A 302 0.37 -13.61 -8.33
C PRO A 302 1.09 -14.79 -7.66
N VAL A 303 0.37 -15.87 -7.37
CA VAL A 303 0.95 -17.10 -6.80
C VAL A 303 1.93 -17.77 -7.76
N LYS A 304 1.62 -17.81 -9.06
CA LYS A 304 2.48 -18.42 -10.08
C LYS A 304 3.84 -17.76 -10.19
N ILE A 305 3.91 -16.45 -10.09
CA ILE A 305 5.16 -15.69 -10.19
C ILE A 305 6.16 -16.17 -9.13
N VAL A 306 5.67 -16.51 -7.95
CA VAL A 306 6.49 -17.01 -6.85
C VAL A 306 6.81 -18.49 -7.03
N ILE A 307 5.80 -19.33 -7.36
CA ILE A 307 5.96 -20.78 -7.50
C ILE A 307 6.91 -21.13 -8.66
N GLU A 308 6.77 -20.45 -9.79
CA GLU A 308 7.53 -20.73 -11.02
C GLU A 308 8.90 -20.02 -11.05
N HIS A 309 9.22 -19.20 -10.04
CA HIS A 309 10.48 -18.48 -10.02
C HIS A 309 11.66 -19.44 -9.83
N PRO A 310 12.65 -19.47 -10.74
CA PRO A 310 13.68 -20.50 -10.77
C PRO A 310 14.65 -20.48 -9.59
N SER A 311 14.83 -19.32 -8.95
CA SER A 311 15.79 -19.17 -7.84
C SER A 311 15.15 -19.39 -6.46
N LEU A 312 13.85 -19.63 -6.39
CA LEU A 312 13.15 -19.85 -5.13
C LEU A 312 13.03 -21.33 -4.82
N ASP A 313 13.57 -21.74 -3.69
CA ASP A 313 13.29 -23.01 -3.04
C ASP A 313 11.95 -22.95 -2.29
N ASP A 314 11.50 -24.08 -1.76
CA ASP A 314 10.20 -24.19 -1.09
C ASP A 314 10.11 -23.32 0.17
N GLU A 315 11.21 -23.13 0.89
CA GLU A 315 11.27 -22.28 2.09
C GLU A 315 11.05 -20.81 1.71
N LYS A 316 11.77 -20.30 0.70
CA LYS A 316 11.61 -18.93 0.22
C LYS A 316 10.22 -18.68 -0.38
N ARG A 317 9.67 -19.66 -1.10
CA ARG A 317 8.29 -19.59 -1.61
C ARG A 317 7.27 -19.45 -0.47
N ALA A 318 7.39 -20.28 0.57
CA ALA A 318 6.51 -20.18 1.74
C ALA A 318 6.61 -18.81 2.44
N LEU A 319 7.83 -18.29 2.60
CA LEU A 319 8.04 -16.95 3.14
C LEU A 319 7.30 -15.88 2.33
N ILE A 320 7.49 -15.85 1.01
CA ILE A 320 6.94 -14.81 0.13
C ILE A 320 5.43 -14.96 -0.02
N LEU A 321 4.91 -16.18 -0.20
CA LEU A 321 3.48 -16.43 -0.41
C LEU A 321 2.63 -16.05 0.80
N GLY A 322 3.13 -16.28 2.03
CA GLY A 322 2.26 -16.07 3.18
C GLY A 322 2.95 -15.83 4.51
N GLU A 323 4.05 -16.50 4.86
CA GLU A 323 4.61 -16.40 6.20
C GLU A 323 5.08 -14.99 6.59
N ASN A 324 5.67 -14.25 5.64
CA ASN A 324 6.06 -12.86 5.88
C ASN A 324 4.83 -11.98 6.09
N ALA A 325 3.81 -12.13 5.25
CA ALA A 325 2.55 -11.40 5.37
C ALA A 325 1.83 -11.72 6.69
N ARG A 326 1.79 -13.00 7.12
CA ARG A 326 1.23 -13.40 8.43
C ARG A 326 1.90 -12.66 9.58
N ARG A 327 3.23 -12.51 9.54
CA ARG A 327 3.98 -11.77 10.56
C ARG A 327 3.68 -10.27 10.52
N LEU A 328 3.66 -9.66 9.33
CA LEU A 328 3.36 -8.24 9.15
C LEU A 328 1.93 -7.88 9.57
N LEU A 329 0.98 -8.74 9.27
CA LEU A 329 -0.43 -8.59 9.59
C LEU A 329 -0.79 -9.14 10.98
N GLN A 330 0.19 -9.66 11.74
CA GLN A 330 0.03 -10.21 13.09
C GLN A 330 -1.11 -11.26 13.20
N LEU A 331 -1.28 -12.12 12.19
CA LEU A 331 -2.41 -13.06 12.15
C LEU A 331 -2.33 -14.16 13.22
N ASP A 332 -1.15 -14.38 13.82
CA ASP A 332 -0.95 -15.40 14.86
C ASP A 332 -1.20 -14.89 16.28
N LYS A 333 -1.49 -13.59 16.46
CA LYS A 333 -1.60 -12.97 17.78
C LYS A 333 -3.04 -12.86 18.32
N ARG A 334 -4.04 -13.43 17.64
CA ARG A 334 -5.44 -13.35 18.10
C ARG A 334 -6.18 -14.65 17.88
#